data_9b60ef626ceb71c1292476ceb9cbe96a
#
_entry.id   9b60ef626ceb71c1292476ceb9cbe96a
#
_cell.length_a   1.000
_cell.length_b   1.000
_cell.length_c   1.000
_cell.angle_alpha   90.00
_cell.angle_beta   90.00
_cell.angle_gamma   90.00
#
_symmetry.space_group_name_H-M   'P 1'
#
loop_
_entity.id
_entity.type
_entity.pdbx_description
1 polymer ?
#
loop_
_entity_poly.entity_id
_entity_poly.type
_entity_poly.pdbx_seq_one_letter_code
_entity_poly.pdbx_strand_id
1 'polypeptide(L)'
;IFTGNVASFLNLAINGVFLLVIGILFVICGFSFARLNRCTDELVRVTEEIQKEYKEAGEKNLWASYCERKELFQDVALKDAFGKYLMRMKTLKTRYGYTSVCDVEEYINEDLLDQAGMTPFNSAMGGTLTGLGILGTFLGLSMGLGSFNGNDIYTISDNVGPLLSGMKVAFHTSVYGIFFSLV
;
A
#
# COMPACT_ATOMS: atom_id res chain seq x y z
N ILE A 1 3.90 26.43 36.75
CA ILE A 1 2.60 26.19 36.08
C ILE A 1 2.78 26.14 34.54
N PHE A 2 3.60 27.02 33.96
CA PHE A 2 3.81 27.06 32.48
C PHE A 2 4.65 25.88 31.92
N THR A 3 5.60 25.35 32.65
CA THR A 3 6.48 24.25 32.19
C THR A 3 5.74 22.91 32.07
N GLY A 4 4.75 22.64 32.91
CA GLY A 4 3.94 21.42 32.81
C GLY A 4 3.06 21.34 31.58
N ASN A 5 2.51 22.47 31.11
CA ASN A 5 1.68 22.54 29.92
C ASN A 5 2.50 22.35 28.62
N VAL A 6 3.74 22.84 28.57
CA VAL A 6 4.62 22.70 27.40
C VAL A 6 5.04 21.26 27.19
N ALA A 7 5.44 20.54 28.25
CA ALA A 7 5.77 19.13 28.16
C ALA A 7 4.56 18.26 27.74
N SER A 8 3.38 18.58 28.27
CA SER A 8 2.14 17.90 27.90
C SER A 8 1.75 18.18 26.42
N PHE A 9 1.95 19.40 25.94
CA PHE A 9 1.68 19.76 24.55
C PHE A 9 2.66 19.10 23.59
N LEU A 10 3.96 19.04 23.92
CA LEU A 10 4.97 18.39 23.11
C LEU A 10 4.68 16.87 22.97
N ASN A 11 4.33 16.21 24.06
CA ASN A 11 3.96 14.79 24.06
C ASN A 11 2.70 14.53 23.23
N LEU A 12 1.71 15.39 23.31
CA LEU A 12 0.50 15.32 22.49
C LEU A 12 0.84 15.51 21.00
N ALA A 13 1.69 16.49 20.68
CA ALA A 13 2.12 16.76 19.31
C ALA A 13 2.88 15.57 18.71
N ILE A 14 3.79 14.94 19.43
CA ILE A 14 4.54 13.77 18.97
C ILE A 14 3.60 12.59 18.70
N ASN A 15 2.73 12.26 19.66
CA ASN A 15 1.73 11.20 19.43
C ASN A 15 0.84 11.50 18.24
N GLY A 16 0.42 12.75 18.07
CA GLY A 16 -0.40 13.19 16.93
C GLY A 16 0.32 13.03 15.60
N VAL A 17 1.60 13.40 15.52
CA VAL A 17 2.42 13.23 14.31
C VAL A 17 2.60 11.75 13.98
N PHE A 18 2.93 10.90 14.96
CA PHE A 18 3.05 9.46 14.71
C PHE A 18 1.74 8.84 14.22
N LEU A 19 0.64 9.16 14.88
CA LEU A 19 -0.68 8.66 14.48
C LEU A 19 -1.06 9.15 13.06
N LEU A 20 -0.74 10.38 12.73
CA LEU A 20 -0.99 10.96 11.41
C LEU A 20 -0.16 10.24 10.33
N VAL A 21 1.14 10.01 10.56
CA VAL A 21 2.01 9.29 9.63
C VAL A 21 1.52 7.86 9.43
N ILE A 22 1.24 7.13 10.50
CA ILE A 22 0.69 5.77 10.45
C ILE A 22 -0.65 5.76 9.70
N GLY A 23 -1.54 6.71 9.97
CA GLY A 23 -2.83 6.83 9.31
C GLY A 23 -2.70 7.11 7.81
N ILE A 24 -1.79 7.99 7.40
CA ILE A 24 -1.52 8.25 5.97
C ILE A 24 -1.03 6.98 5.27
N LEU A 25 -0.05 6.30 5.86
CA LEU A 25 0.49 5.06 5.30
C LEU A 25 -0.59 3.99 5.16
N PHE A 26 -1.44 3.84 6.17
CA PHE A 26 -2.56 2.90 6.15
C PHE A 26 -3.58 3.23 5.05
N VAL A 27 -3.91 4.51 4.88
CA VAL A 27 -4.82 4.98 3.81
C VAL A 27 -4.22 4.68 2.43
N ILE A 28 -2.93 4.95 2.22
CA ILE A 28 -2.24 4.64 0.94
C ILE A 28 -2.30 3.13 0.66
N CYS A 29 -2.05 2.29 1.67
CA CYS A 29 -2.17 0.83 1.55
C CYS A 29 -3.60 0.41 1.17
N GLY A 30 -4.61 0.98 1.81
CA GLY A 30 -6.02 0.71 1.51
C GLY A 30 -6.40 1.10 0.06
N PHE A 31 -5.93 2.24 -0.43
CA PHE A 31 -6.15 2.65 -1.82
C PHE A 31 -5.45 1.72 -2.81
N SER A 32 -4.23 1.30 -2.51
CA SER A 32 -3.46 0.36 -3.32
C SER A 32 -4.19 -0.98 -3.43
N PHE A 33 -4.65 -1.53 -2.31
CA PHE A 33 -5.40 -2.77 -2.27
C PHE A 33 -6.75 -2.68 -3.01
N ALA A 34 -7.48 -1.58 -2.83
CA ALA A 34 -8.73 -1.34 -3.54
C ALA A 34 -8.52 -1.25 -5.07
N ARG A 35 -7.39 -0.70 -5.50
CA ARG A 35 -7.02 -0.65 -6.93
C ARG A 35 -6.71 -2.03 -7.48
N LEU A 36 -5.94 -2.84 -6.74
CA LEU A 36 -5.64 -4.22 -7.12
C LEU A 36 -6.92 -5.04 -7.29
N ASN A 37 -7.83 -4.95 -6.33
CA ASN A 37 -9.11 -5.65 -6.40
C ASN A 37 -9.91 -5.25 -7.64
N ARG A 38 -9.96 -3.96 -7.98
CA ARG A 38 -10.65 -3.51 -9.20
C ARG A 38 -10.03 -4.08 -10.47
N CYS A 39 -8.70 -4.09 -10.58
CA CYS A 39 -8.01 -4.70 -11.71
C CYS A 39 -8.31 -6.19 -11.82
N THR A 40 -8.29 -6.91 -10.70
CA THR A 40 -8.58 -8.34 -10.64
C THR A 40 -10.03 -8.63 -11.01
N ASP A 41 -10.99 -7.89 -10.44
CA ASP A 41 -12.42 -8.04 -10.72
C ASP A 41 -12.72 -7.78 -12.21
N GLU A 42 -12.03 -6.81 -12.80
CA GLU A 42 -12.19 -6.49 -14.23
C GLU A 42 -11.62 -7.60 -15.11
N LEU A 43 -10.47 -8.17 -14.76
CA LEU A 43 -9.91 -9.32 -15.47
C LEU A 43 -10.83 -10.54 -15.40
N VAL A 44 -11.36 -10.84 -14.22
CA VAL A 44 -12.32 -11.95 -14.02
C VAL A 44 -13.56 -11.72 -14.88
N ARG A 45 -14.15 -10.52 -14.84
CA ARG A 45 -15.32 -10.17 -15.63
C ARG A 45 -15.10 -10.37 -17.13
N VAL A 46 -13.98 -9.86 -17.65
CA VAL A 46 -13.63 -9.99 -19.07
C VAL A 46 -13.40 -11.46 -19.45
N THR A 47 -12.72 -12.22 -18.58
CA THR A 47 -12.48 -13.64 -18.81
C THR A 47 -13.79 -14.45 -18.83
N GLU A 48 -14.72 -14.16 -17.92
CA GLU A 48 -16.04 -14.79 -17.88
C GLU A 48 -16.87 -14.44 -19.12
N GLU A 49 -16.82 -13.19 -19.59
CA GLU A 49 -17.50 -12.73 -20.80
C GLU A 49 -16.98 -13.50 -22.03
N ILE A 50 -15.64 -13.60 -22.17
CA ILE A 50 -15.00 -14.35 -23.25
C ILE A 50 -15.37 -15.84 -23.18
N GLN A 51 -15.34 -16.45 -22.01
CA GLN A 51 -15.70 -17.86 -21.84
C GLN A 51 -17.16 -18.14 -22.18
N LYS A 52 -18.05 -17.22 -21.84
CA LYS A 52 -19.48 -17.34 -22.18
C LYS A 52 -19.69 -17.27 -23.69
N GLU A 53 -19.12 -16.27 -24.34
CA GLU A 53 -19.20 -16.15 -25.80
C GLU A 53 -18.57 -17.37 -26.53
N TYR A 54 -17.47 -17.91 -25.99
CA TYR A 54 -16.84 -19.12 -26.52
C TYR A 54 -17.77 -20.34 -26.45
N LYS A 55 -18.48 -20.52 -25.34
CA LYS A 55 -19.43 -21.61 -25.18
C LYS A 55 -20.66 -21.48 -26.09
N GLU A 56 -21.12 -20.24 -26.36
CA GLU A 56 -22.29 -19.97 -27.17
C GLU A 56 -22.02 -19.97 -28.68
N ALA A 57 -20.89 -19.41 -29.10
CA ALA A 57 -20.55 -19.17 -30.49
C ALA A 57 -19.51 -20.12 -31.09
N GLY A 58 -18.82 -20.93 -30.27
CA GLY A 58 -17.70 -21.76 -30.69
C GLY A 58 -16.47 -20.96 -31.09
N GLU A 59 -15.42 -21.67 -31.58
CA GLU A 59 -14.10 -21.05 -31.87
C GLU A 59 -14.09 -20.00 -32.96
N LYS A 60 -15.14 -19.94 -33.79
CA LYS A 60 -15.15 -19.12 -35.00
C LYS A 60 -15.27 -17.63 -34.65
N ASN A 61 -14.16 -16.90 -34.80
CA ASN A 61 -14.06 -15.45 -34.83
C ASN A 61 -14.10 -14.70 -33.46
N LEU A 62 -13.98 -15.38 -32.32
CA LEU A 62 -13.86 -14.69 -31.02
C LEU A 62 -12.77 -13.63 -31.05
N TRP A 63 -11.59 -13.98 -31.53
CA TRP A 63 -10.48 -13.05 -31.60
C TRP A 63 -10.78 -11.82 -32.48
N ALA A 64 -11.41 -11.99 -33.65
CA ALA A 64 -11.74 -10.87 -34.50
C ALA A 64 -12.73 -9.89 -33.83
N SER A 65 -13.65 -10.41 -33.06
CA SER A 65 -14.60 -9.61 -32.26
C SER A 65 -13.94 -8.83 -31.13
N TYR A 66 -12.95 -9.42 -30.43
CA TYR A 66 -12.29 -8.80 -29.30
C TYR A 66 -11.12 -7.89 -29.68
N CYS A 67 -10.38 -8.18 -30.77
CA CYS A 67 -9.24 -7.35 -31.17
C CYS A 67 -9.64 -5.96 -31.70
N GLU A 68 -10.89 -5.76 -32.07
CA GLU A 68 -11.42 -4.45 -32.47
C GLU A 68 -12.01 -3.64 -31.30
N ARG A 69 -12.30 -4.30 -30.16
CA ARG A 69 -12.82 -3.65 -28.95
C ARG A 69 -11.70 -2.91 -28.22
N LYS A 70 -11.41 -1.67 -28.60
CA LYS A 70 -10.40 -0.82 -27.93
C LYS A 70 -10.71 -0.51 -26.46
N GLU A 71 -11.95 -0.71 -26.02
CA GLU A 71 -12.45 -0.42 -24.66
C GLU A 71 -12.84 -1.68 -23.91
N LEU A 72 -12.08 -2.76 -24.10
CA LEU A 72 -12.29 -4.00 -23.36
C LEU A 72 -12.05 -3.82 -21.86
N PHE A 73 -11.04 -3.03 -21.51
CA PHE A 73 -10.65 -2.71 -20.15
C PHE A 73 -10.90 -1.23 -19.82
N GLN A 74 -11.38 -0.97 -18.61
CA GLN A 74 -11.61 0.37 -18.07
C GLN A 74 -10.42 0.86 -17.25
N ASP A 75 -9.72 -0.07 -16.53
CA ASP A 75 -8.50 0.28 -15.80
C ASP A 75 -7.39 0.72 -16.75
N VAL A 76 -6.70 1.80 -16.36
CA VAL A 76 -5.67 2.44 -17.20
C VAL A 76 -4.50 1.50 -17.47
N ALA A 77 -4.07 0.71 -16.49
CA ALA A 77 -2.93 -0.20 -16.63
C ALA A 77 -3.29 -1.37 -17.57
N LEU A 78 -4.46 -1.97 -17.40
CA LEU A 78 -4.95 -3.05 -18.26
C LEU A 78 -5.21 -2.56 -19.68
N LYS A 79 -5.79 -1.38 -19.84
CA LYS A 79 -6.05 -0.75 -21.15
C LYS A 79 -4.74 -0.48 -21.91
N ASP A 80 -3.72 0.04 -21.24
CA ASP A 80 -2.41 0.30 -21.86
C ASP A 80 -1.69 -1.01 -22.25
N ALA A 81 -1.68 -2.00 -21.36
CA ALA A 81 -1.11 -3.31 -21.62
C ALA A 81 -1.80 -4.02 -22.80
N PHE A 82 -3.12 -4.03 -22.81
CA PHE A 82 -3.89 -4.60 -23.91
C PHE A 82 -3.70 -3.84 -25.22
N GLY A 83 -3.59 -2.52 -25.15
CA GLY A 83 -3.27 -1.68 -26.32
C GLY A 83 -1.90 -2.02 -26.94
N LYS A 84 -0.88 -2.24 -26.10
CA LYS A 84 0.46 -2.68 -26.54
C LYS A 84 0.39 -4.07 -27.19
N TYR A 85 -0.33 -5.00 -26.59
CA TYR A 85 -0.58 -6.32 -27.15
C TYR A 85 -1.22 -6.25 -28.53
N LEU A 86 -2.31 -5.48 -28.69
CA LEU A 86 -2.99 -5.30 -29.98
C LEU A 86 -2.07 -4.68 -31.03
N MET A 87 -1.26 -3.70 -30.66
CA MET A 87 -0.29 -3.08 -31.55
C MET A 87 0.77 -4.08 -32.02
N ARG A 88 1.25 -4.93 -31.11
CA ARG A 88 2.21 -6.00 -31.45
C ARG A 88 1.59 -7.03 -32.39
N MET A 89 0.39 -7.48 -32.08
CA MET A 89 -0.36 -8.41 -32.93
C MET A 89 -0.57 -7.87 -34.34
N LYS A 90 -0.96 -6.60 -34.46
CA LYS A 90 -1.12 -5.92 -35.75
C LYS A 90 0.20 -5.88 -36.52
N THR A 91 1.31 -5.59 -35.86
CA THR A 91 2.64 -5.55 -36.49
C THR A 91 3.06 -6.94 -36.97
N LEU A 92 2.84 -7.99 -36.16
CA LEU A 92 3.15 -9.37 -36.55
C LEU A 92 2.32 -9.85 -37.74
N LYS A 93 1.01 -9.58 -37.74
CA LYS A 93 0.13 -9.91 -38.84
C LYS A 93 0.54 -9.22 -40.13
N THR A 94 1.00 -7.98 -40.06
CA THR A 94 1.44 -7.23 -41.26
C THR A 94 2.78 -7.75 -41.80
N ARG A 95 3.67 -8.21 -40.91
CA ARG A 95 5.04 -8.68 -41.30
C ARG A 95 5.10 -10.14 -41.71
N TYR A 96 4.37 -10.99 -40.99
CA TYR A 96 4.53 -12.46 -41.05
C TYR A 96 3.25 -13.20 -41.41
N GLY A 97 2.15 -12.49 -41.62
CA GLY A 97 0.84 -13.08 -41.97
C GLY A 97 0.04 -13.54 -40.75
N TYR A 98 -1.11 -14.21 -41.05
CA TYR A 98 -2.10 -14.55 -40.01
C TYR A 98 -1.69 -15.68 -39.05
N THR A 99 -0.59 -16.35 -39.31
CA THR A 99 -0.09 -17.45 -38.46
C THR A 99 0.77 -17.00 -37.29
N SER A 100 1.19 -15.74 -37.28
CA SER A 100 2.03 -15.21 -36.20
C SER A 100 1.16 -14.65 -35.07
N VAL A 101 1.29 -15.25 -33.90
CA VAL A 101 0.55 -14.91 -32.68
C VAL A 101 1.57 -14.52 -31.61
N CYS A 102 1.30 -13.50 -30.82
CA CYS A 102 2.00 -13.26 -29.57
C CYS A 102 1.10 -13.63 -28.39
N ASP A 103 1.73 -14.01 -27.28
CA ASP A 103 1.01 -14.37 -26.08
C ASP A 103 0.52 -13.11 -25.36
N VAL A 104 -0.71 -13.12 -24.89
CA VAL A 104 -1.28 -12.03 -24.08
C VAL A 104 -0.61 -11.94 -22.71
N GLU A 105 -0.09 -13.07 -22.21
CA GLU A 105 0.61 -13.18 -20.94
C GLU A 105 1.92 -12.36 -20.90
N GLU A 106 2.54 -12.09 -22.07
CA GLU A 106 3.67 -11.16 -22.16
C GLU A 106 3.31 -9.73 -21.76
N TYR A 107 2.04 -9.35 -21.80
CA TYR A 107 1.56 -7.99 -21.56
C TYR A 107 0.67 -7.87 -20.33
N ILE A 108 -0.17 -8.89 -20.08
CA ILE A 108 -1.07 -8.95 -18.93
C ILE A 108 -0.65 -10.15 -18.09
N ASN A 109 0.21 -9.90 -17.13
CA ASN A 109 0.84 -10.88 -16.26
C ASN A 109 0.78 -10.43 -14.79
N GLU A 110 1.32 -11.26 -13.91
CA GLU A 110 1.41 -10.96 -12.48
C GLU A 110 2.19 -9.67 -12.21
N ASP A 111 3.27 -9.39 -12.95
CA ASP A 111 4.08 -8.18 -12.79
C ASP A 111 3.25 -6.91 -13.01
N LEU A 112 2.32 -6.93 -13.98
CA LEU A 112 1.41 -5.81 -14.22
C LEU A 112 0.47 -5.59 -13.04
N LEU A 113 -0.08 -6.67 -12.48
CA LEU A 113 -0.96 -6.61 -11.31
C LEU A 113 -0.21 -6.15 -10.07
N ASP A 114 1.00 -6.65 -9.87
CA ASP A 114 1.89 -6.25 -8.79
C ASP A 114 2.25 -4.77 -8.87
N GLN A 115 2.52 -4.28 -10.07
CA GLN A 115 2.78 -2.86 -10.29
C GLN A 115 1.51 -2.01 -10.07
N ALA A 116 0.36 -2.45 -10.57
CA ALA A 116 -0.91 -1.76 -10.40
C ALA A 116 -1.34 -1.72 -8.92
N GLY A 117 -1.14 -2.81 -8.18
CA GLY A 117 -1.44 -2.98 -6.77
C GLY A 117 -0.33 -2.50 -5.82
N MET A 118 0.80 -2.00 -6.34
CA MET A 118 1.95 -1.63 -5.50
C MET A 118 2.32 -2.74 -4.49
N THR A 119 2.27 -4.00 -4.92
CA THR A 119 2.46 -5.18 -4.06
C THR A 119 3.76 -5.13 -3.24
N PRO A 120 4.93 -4.70 -3.78
CA PRO A 120 6.16 -4.57 -2.99
C PRO A 120 6.03 -3.58 -1.84
N PHE A 121 5.30 -2.48 -2.06
CA PHE A 121 5.02 -1.49 -1.02
C PHE A 121 4.12 -2.06 0.07
N ASN A 122 3.03 -2.72 -0.31
CA ASN A 122 2.10 -3.35 0.63
C ASN A 122 2.78 -4.44 1.47
N SER A 123 3.64 -5.26 0.86
CA SER A 123 4.39 -6.31 1.55
C SER A 123 5.36 -5.76 2.59
N ALA A 124 5.95 -4.58 2.34
CA ALA A 124 6.86 -3.92 3.29
C ALA A 124 6.11 -3.14 4.39
N MET A 125 4.80 -2.90 4.22
CA MET A 125 4.05 -1.98 5.07
C MET A 125 3.94 -2.46 6.52
N GLY A 126 3.67 -3.75 6.75
CA GLY A 126 3.59 -4.32 8.10
C GLY A 126 4.89 -4.10 8.89
N GLY A 127 6.04 -4.40 8.28
CA GLY A 127 7.35 -4.15 8.86
C GLY A 127 7.64 -2.67 9.11
N THR A 128 7.25 -1.82 8.18
CA THR A 128 7.42 -0.36 8.29
C THR A 128 6.61 0.22 9.45
N LEU A 129 5.34 -0.17 9.58
CA LEU A 129 4.46 0.28 10.66
C LEU A 129 4.94 -0.20 12.03
N THR A 130 5.38 -1.46 12.12
CA THR A 130 6.01 -1.99 13.34
C THR A 130 7.30 -1.23 13.68
N GLY A 131 8.16 -0.98 12.68
CA GLY A 131 9.39 -0.20 12.84
C GLY A 131 9.13 1.23 13.33
N LEU A 132 8.11 1.90 12.80
CA LEU A 132 7.66 3.21 13.28
C LEU A 132 7.18 3.16 14.74
N GLY A 133 6.44 2.12 15.13
CA GLY A 133 6.05 1.90 16.51
C GLY A 133 7.24 1.78 17.45
N ILE A 134 8.24 0.98 17.06
CA ILE A 134 9.50 0.81 17.83
C ILE A 134 10.29 2.13 17.90
N LEU A 135 10.40 2.86 16.77
CA LEU A 135 11.06 4.17 16.75
C LEU A 135 10.37 5.14 17.72
N GLY A 136 9.05 5.16 17.74
CA GLY A 136 8.26 5.97 18.67
C GLY A 136 8.52 5.63 20.14
N THR A 137 8.74 4.34 20.47
CA THR A 137 9.12 3.94 21.84
C THR A 137 10.48 4.48 22.23
N PHE A 138 11.48 4.39 21.36
CA PHE A 138 12.82 4.92 21.64
C PHE A 138 12.80 6.44 21.81
N LEU A 139 12.07 7.16 20.96
CA LEU A 139 11.93 8.61 21.06
C LEU A 139 11.22 9.01 22.35
N GLY A 140 10.12 8.36 22.71
CA GLY A 140 9.39 8.62 23.95
C GLY A 140 10.24 8.39 25.19
N LEU A 141 10.99 7.27 25.24
CA LEU A 141 11.91 6.98 26.35
C LEU A 141 13.08 7.95 26.38
N SER A 142 13.68 8.27 25.24
CA SER A 142 14.81 9.21 25.16
C SER A 142 14.43 10.60 25.67
N MET A 143 13.23 11.07 25.34
CA MET A 143 12.72 12.34 25.84
C MET A 143 12.41 12.30 27.33
N GLY A 144 11.85 11.20 27.83
CA GLY A 144 11.62 11.01 29.28
C GLY A 144 12.91 10.99 30.06
N LEU A 145 13.94 10.29 29.55
CA LEU A 145 15.26 10.22 30.19
C LEU A 145 16.08 11.52 30.04
N GLY A 146 15.88 12.27 28.95
CA GLY A 146 16.62 13.52 28.70
C GLY A 146 16.35 14.61 29.73
N SER A 147 15.24 14.53 30.46
CA SER A 147 14.90 15.42 31.58
C SER A 147 15.35 14.90 32.94
N PHE A 148 15.99 13.70 32.99
CA PHE A 148 16.42 13.08 34.24
C PHE A 148 17.80 13.58 34.68
N ASN A 149 17.82 14.38 35.75
CA ASN A 149 19.04 14.83 36.45
C ASN A 149 19.17 14.06 37.77
N GLY A 150 20.11 13.11 37.82
CA GLY A 150 20.30 12.22 38.95
C GLY A 150 21.21 12.74 40.11
N ASN A 151 21.44 14.06 40.17
CA ASN A 151 22.44 14.61 41.09
C ASN A 151 22.01 14.71 42.56
N ASP A 152 20.71 14.57 42.85
CA ASP A 152 20.22 14.68 44.25
C ASP A 152 18.95 13.84 44.46
N ILE A 153 18.79 13.24 45.67
CA ILE A 153 17.63 12.38 45.99
C ILE A 153 16.31 13.16 45.91
N TYR A 154 16.31 14.44 46.19
CA TYR A 154 15.12 15.30 46.10
C TYR A 154 14.74 15.61 44.66
N THR A 155 15.71 15.72 43.75
CA THR A 155 15.48 15.93 42.32
C THR A 155 14.98 14.66 41.60
N ILE A 156 15.25 13.47 42.15
CA ILE A 156 14.73 12.22 41.60
C ILE A 156 13.21 12.18 41.67
N SER A 157 12.61 12.62 42.79
CA SER A 157 11.14 12.62 42.93
C SER A 157 10.45 13.54 41.90
N ASP A 158 11.05 14.69 41.62
CA ASP A 158 10.51 15.67 40.67
C ASP A 158 10.65 15.21 39.19
N ASN A 159 11.65 14.37 38.92
CA ASN A 159 11.94 13.87 37.56
C ASN A 159 11.14 12.62 37.19
N VAL A 160 10.47 11.95 38.13
CA VAL A 160 9.64 10.77 37.87
C VAL A 160 8.43 11.13 36.94
N GLY A 161 7.85 12.30 37.11
CA GLY A 161 6.72 12.76 36.30
C GLY A 161 7.04 12.84 34.80
N PRO A 162 8.11 13.55 34.38
CA PRO A 162 8.56 13.58 32.99
C PRO A 162 8.93 12.18 32.43
N LEU A 163 9.56 11.33 33.24
CA LEU A 163 9.89 9.96 32.85
C LEU A 163 8.63 9.13 32.53
N LEU A 164 7.64 9.17 33.42
CA LEU A 164 6.36 8.49 33.23
C LEU A 164 5.61 9.03 31.99
N SER A 165 5.71 10.35 31.74
CA SER A 165 5.12 10.97 30.57
C SER A 165 5.78 10.47 29.27
N GLY A 166 7.12 10.36 29.24
CA GLY A 166 7.85 9.78 28.09
C GLY A 166 7.50 8.31 27.87
N MET A 167 7.38 7.51 28.95
CA MET A 167 6.91 6.12 28.85
C MET A 167 5.50 6.02 28.28
N LYS A 168 4.59 6.92 28.68
CA LYS A 168 3.23 6.94 28.13
C LYS A 168 3.22 7.17 26.61
N VAL A 169 4.03 8.10 26.11
CA VAL A 169 4.21 8.33 24.68
C VAL A 169 4.73 7.06 24.00
N ALA A 170 5.80 6.45 24.56
CA ALA A 170 6.40 5.25 24.04
C ALA A 170 5.38 4.10 23.89
N PHE A 171 4.58 3.83 24.91
CA PHE A 171 3.56 2.78 24.85
C PHE A 171 2.48 3.05 23.80
N HIS A 172 1.96 4.28 23.71
CA HIS A 172 0.92 4.62 22.74
C HIS A 172 1.40 4.44 21.30
N THR A 173 2.59 4.96 20.97
CA THR A 173 3.15 4.84 19.62
C THR A 173 3.42 3.39 19.23
N SER A 174 3.90 2.56 20.18
CA SER A 174 4.10 1.13 19.94
C SER A 174 2.78 0.39 19.66
N VAL A 175 1.76 0.64 20.48
CA VAL A 175 0.45 0.02 20.32
C VAL A 175 -0.14 0.38 18.96
N TYR A 176 -0.05 1.64 18.54
CA TYR A 176 -0.54 2.04 17.23
C TYR A 176 0.24 1.37 16.08
N GLY A 177 1.58 1.36 16.16
CA GLY A 177 2.42 0.71 15.15
C GLY A 177 2.10 -0.78 14.98
N ILE A 178 1.98 -1.51 16.09
CA ILE A 178 1.64 -2.94 16.06
C ILE A 178 0.21 -3.17 15.59
N PHE A 179 -0.76 -2.42 16.10
CA PHE A 179 -2.17 -2.58 15.71
C PHE A 179 -2.35 -2.43 14.21
N PHE A 180 -1.85 -1.34 13.63
CA PHE A 180 -1.97 -1.08 12.19
C PHE A 180 -1.10 -1.99 11.32
N SER A 181 -0.09 -2.64 11.89
CA SER A 181 0.72 -3.63 11.15
C SER A 181 0.03 -4.98 10.99
N LEU A 182 -0.95 -5.29 11.86
CA LEU A 182 -1.68 -6.56 11.88
C LEU A 182 -2.98 -6.52 11.06
N VAL A 183 -3.45 -5.34 10.68
CA VAL A 183 -4.66 -5.13 9.87
C VAL A 183 -4.32 -5.02 8.40
#